data_9af9545ee98b9a8f67f6bdb26f1569a2
#
_entry.id   9af9545ee98b9a8f67f6bdb26f1569a2
#
_cell.length_a   1.000
_cell.length_b   1.000
_cell.length_c   1.000
_cell.angle_alpha   90.00
_cell.angle_beta   90.00
_cell.angle_gamma   90.00
#
_symmetry.space_group_name_H-M   'P 1'
#
loop_
_entity.id
_entity.type
_entity.pdbx_description
1 polymer ?
#
loop_
_entity_poly.entity_id
_entity_poly.type
_entity_poly.pdbx_seq_one_letter_code
_entity_poly.pdbx_strand_id
1 'polypeptide(L)'
;MALGHLHQKGIIYRDLKPENIMLNHQGHVKLTDFGLCKESIHDGTVTHTFCGTIEYMAPEILMRSGHNRAVDWWSLGALMYDMLTGAPPFTGENRKKTIDKILKCKLNLPPYLTQEARDLLKKLLKRNAASRLGAGPGDAGEVQAHPFFRHINWEELLARKVEPPFKPLLQSEEDVSQFDSKFTRQTPVDSPDDSTLSESANQVFLGFTYVAPSVLESVKEKFSFEPKIRSPRRFIGSPRTPVSTAMC
;
A
#
# COMPACT_ATOMS: atom_id res chain seq x y z
N MET A 1 4.48 -2.48 12.39
CA MET A 1 5.16 -1.19 12.07
C MET A 1 4.69 -0.64 10.72
N ALA A 2 4.95 -1.29 9.57
CA ALA A 2 4.55 -0.77 8.27
C ALA A 2 3.04 -0.49 8.14
N LEU A 3 2.18 -1.45 8.50
CA LEU A 3 0.72 -1.24 8.52
C LEU A 3 0.31 -0.07 9.42
N GLY A 4 0.84 0.00 10.65
CA GLY A 4 0.54 1.11 11.55
C GLY A 4 0.95 2.48 10.99
N HIS A 5 2.06 2.55 10.26
CA HIS A 5 2.46 3.77 9.57
C HIS A 5 1.45 4.18 8.47
N LEU A 6 0.96 3.21 7.69
CA LEU A 6 -0.08 3.47 6.70
C LEU A 6 -1.39 3.92 7.34
N HIS A 7 -1.82 3.24 8.42
CA HIS A 7 -3.04 3.57 9.15
C HIS A 7 -3.00 4.99 9.73
N GLN A 8 -1.87 5.43 10.29
CA GLN A 8 -1.68 6.81 10.76
C GLN A 8 -1.84 7.86 9.65
N LYS A 9 -1.60 7.48 8.40
CA LYS A 9 -1.82 8.31 7.21
C LYS A 9 -3.22 8.16 6.60
N GLY A 10 -4.13 7.44 7.26
CA GLY A 10 -5.46 7.16 6.73
C GLY A 10 -5.47 6.20 5.55
N ILE A 11 -4.47 5.34 5.41
CA ILE A 11 -4.33 4.39 4.31
C ILE A 11 -4.57 2.98 4.82
N ILE A 12 -5.50 2.25 4.20
CA ILE A 12 -5.70 0.81 4.39
C ILE A 12 -4.99 0.09 3.25
N TYR A 13 -4.16 -0.90 3.58
CA TYR A 13 -3.35 -1.64 2.61
C TYR A 13 -4.15 -2.66 1.79
N ARG A 14 -4.99 -3.48 2.44
CA ARG A 14 -5.99 -4.43 1.90
C ARG A 14 -5.47 -5.64 1.11
N ASP A 15 -4.21 -5.74 0.79
CA ASP A 15 -3.66 -6.86 0.01
C ASP A 15 -2.40 -7.46 0.65
N LEU A 16 -2.43 -7.62 1.99
CA LEU A 16 -1.32 -8.26 2.70
C LEU A 16 -1.33 -9.76 2.45
N LYS A 17 -0.29 -10.23 1.77
CA LYS A 17 -0.05 -11.62 1.39
C LYS A 17 1.44 -11.85 1.16
N PRO A 18 1.94 -13.11 1.12
CA PRO A 18 3.36 -13.38 0.92
C PRO A 18 3.95 -12.73 -0.33
N GLU A 19 3.21 -12.72 -1.44
CA GLU A 19 3.67 -12.19 -2.73
C GLU A 19 3.95 -10.69 -2.70
N ASN A 20 3.32 -9.95 -1.78
CA ASN A 20 3.49 -8.51 -1.63
C ASN A 20 4.50 -8.14 -0.54
N ILE A 21 5.21 -9.13 0.01
CA ILE A 21 6.28 -8.91 0.98
C ILE A 21 7.61 -9.27 0.34
N MET A 22 8.42 -8.25 0.12
CA MET A 22 9.74 -8.39 -0.47
C MET A 22 10.82 -8.22 0.60
N LEU A 23 11.98 -8.80 0.35
CA LEU A 23 13.19 -8.56 1.14
C LEU A 23 14.17 -7.73 0.33
N ASN A 24 14.80 -6.73 0.95
CA ASN A 24 15.92 -6.07 0.33
C ASN A 24 17.20 -6.93 0.47
N HIS A 25 18.30 -6.50 -0.15
CA HIS A 25 19.59 -7.21 -0.09
C HIS A 25 20.12 -7.42 1.33
N GLN A 26 19.70 -6.60 2.29
CA GLN A 26 20.07 -6.73 3.70
C GLN A 26 19.14 -7.66 4.49
N GLY A 27 18.04 -8.12 3.90
CA GLY A 27 17.04 -8.96 4.56
C GLY A 27 15.91 -8.18 5.24
N HIS A 28 15.85 -6.85 5.10
CA HIS A 28 14.75 -6.06 5.65
C HIS A 28 13.49 -6.20 4.81
N VAL A 29 12.35 -6.39 5.49
CA VAL A 29 11.04 -6.52 4.88
C VAL A 29 10.56 -5.19 4.27
N LYS A 30 9.98 -5.28 3.07
CA LYS A 30 9.31 -4.20 2.36
C LYS A 30 7.90 -4.64 1.98
N LEU A 31 6.89 -3.80 2.27
CA LEU A 31 5.58 -3.93 1.63
C LEU A 31 5.65 -3.33 0.23
N THR A 32 5.10 -4.04 -0.75
CA THR A 32 5.06 -3.64 -2.16
C THR A 32 3.63 -3.71 -2.69
N ASP A 33 3.39 -3.23 -3.91
CA ASP A 33 2.07 -3.24 -4.56
C ASP A 33 0.98 -2.52 -3.75
N PHE A 34 0.92 -1.20 -3.95
CA PHE A 34 -0.09 -0.33 -3.33
C PHE A 34 -1.34 -0.13 -4.20
N GLY A 35 -1.48 -0.88 -5.29
CA GLY A 35 -2.59 -0.75 -6.25
C GLY A 35 -3.99 -0.98 -5.67
N LEU A 36 -4.09 -1.73 -4.57
CA LEU A 36 -5.36 -2.00 -3.89
C LEU A 36 -5.56 -1.16 -2.62
N CYS A 37 -4.68 -0.22 -2.30
CA CYS A 37 -4.81 0.63 -1.13
C CYS A 37 -6.05 1.53 -1.19
N LYS A 38 -6.57 1.90 -0.04
CA LYS A 38 -7.62 2.90 0.09
C LYS A 38 -7.16 4.03 0.98
N GLU A 39 -7.19 5.23 0.45
CA GLU A 39 -6.78 6.45 1.13
C GLU A 39 -7.96 7.18 1.77
N SER A 40 -7.66 8.15 2.62
CA SER A 40 -8.63 9.03 3.29
C SER A 40 -9.63 8.29 4.20
N ILE A 41 -9.20 7.17 4.79
CA ILE A 41 -9.98 6.43 5.77
C ILE A 41 -9.54 6.87 7.17
N HIS A 42 -10.33 7.73 7.77
CA HIS A 42 -10.18 8.17 9.16
C HIS A 42 -11.16 7.42 10.08
N ASP A 43 -11.00 7.58 11.38
CA ASP A 43 -11.85 6.92 12.36
C ASP A 43 -13.35 7.15 12.08
N GLY A 44 -14.11 6.06 12.06
CA GLY A 44 -15.55 6.05 11.76
C GLY A 44 -15.91 5.96 10.28
N THR A 45 -14.96 6.06 9.35
CA THR A 45 -15.22 5.85 7.92
C THR A 45 -15.05 4.40 7.51
N VAL A 46 -15.85 3.95 6.53
CA VAL A 46 -15.79 2.60 5.96
C VAL A 46 -15.77 2.66 4.44
N THR A 47 -15.16 1.65 3.82
CA THR A 47 -15.16 1.46 2.35
C THR A 47 -15.85 0.15 1.99
N HIS A 48 -16.36 0.05 0.77
CA HIS A 48 -17.12 -1.11 0.27
C HIS A 48 -16.45 -1.79 -0.93
N THR A 49 -15.30 -1.32 -1.37
CA THR A 49 -14.60 -1.88 -2.53
C THR A 49 -14.13 -3.31 -2.24
N PHE A 50 -14.51 -4.26 -3.09
CA PHE A 50 -14.09 -5.66 -3.01
C PHE A 50 -12.81 -5.87 -3.82
N CYS A 51 -11.70 -6.17 -3.15
CA CYS A 51 -10.38 -6.40 -3.78
C CYS A 51 -9.49 -7.26 -2.87
N GLY A 52 -8.44 -7.85 -3.45
CA GLY A 52 -7.44 -8.65 -2.75
C GLY A 52 -7.56 -10.16 -2.99
N THR A 53 -6.64 -10.91 -2.41
CA THR A 53 -6.56 -12.39 -2.47
C THR A 53 -7.44 -13.00 -1.39
N ILE A 54 -8.36 -13.87 -1.76
CA ILE A 54 -9.48 -14.32 -0.90
C ILE A 54 -9.00 -14.95 0.39
N GLU A 55 -7.97 -15.77 0.35
CA GLU A 55 -7.43 -16.51 1.50
C GLU A 55 -7.00 -15.58 2.64
N TYR A 56 -6.64 -14.35 2.34
CA TYR A 56 -6.19 -13.33 3.29
C TYR A 56 -7.25 -12.25 3.57
N MET A 57 -8.40 -12.30 2.87
CA MET A 57 -9.46 -11.31 3.05
C MET A 57 -10.21 -11.47 4.37
N ALA A 58 -10.47 -10.34 5.02
CA ALA A 58 -11.31 -10.31 6.21
C ALA A 58 -12.79 -10.61 5.89
N PRO A 59 -13.54 -11.22 6.84
CA PRO A 59 -14.94 -11.55 6.65
C PRO A 59 -15.83 -10.39 6.21
N GLU A 60 -15.61 -9.19 6.76
CA GLU A 60 -16.36 -7.98 6.45
C GLU A 60 -16.18 -7.51 5.00
N ILE A 61 -15.01 -7.77 4.37
CA ILE A 61 -14.80 -7.51 2.94
C ILE A 61 -15.66 -8.47 2.12
N LEU A 62 -15.66 -9.77 2.48
CA LEU A 62 -16.43 -10.80 1.78
C LEU A 62 -17.93 -10.60 1.89
N MET A 63 -18.41 -10.07 3.03
CA MET A 63 -19.81 -9.75 3.26
C MET A 63 -20.24 -8.41 2.67
N ARG A 64 -19.31 -7.58 2.18
CA ARG A 64 -19.54 -6.22 1.68
C ARG A 64 -20.27 -5.30 2.68
N SER A 65 -20.09 -5.53 3.97
CA SER A 65 -20.75 -4.79 5.05
C SER A 65 -20.08 -3.45 5.37
N GLY A 66 -19.08 -3.05 4.59
CA GLY A 66 -18.20 -1.92 4.93
C GLY A 66 -17.04 -2.37 5.80
N HIS A 67 -15.86 -1.81 5.59
CA HIS A 67 -14.64 -2.18 6.30
C HIS A 67 -13.72 -0.98 6.52
N ASN A 68 -12.84 -1.09 7.49
CA ASN A 68 -11.85 -0.11 7.87
C ASN A 68 -10.46 -0.76 8.02
N ARG A 69 -9.50 -0.09 8.65
CA ARG A 69 -8.12 -0.55 8.85
C ARG A 69 -8.00 -1.91 9.54
N ALA A 70 -9.01 -2.34 10.30
CA ALA A 70 -8.99 -3.63 11.00
C ALA A 70 -8.89 -4.84 10.05
N VAL A 71 -9.19 -4.68 8.76
CA VAL A 71 -9.00 -5.75 7.75
C VAL A 71 -7.54 -6.14 7.59
N ASP A 72 -6.62 -5.18 7.73
CA ASP A 72 -5.18 -5.44 7.62
C ASP A 72 -4.68 -6.30 8.78
N TRP A 73 -5.27 -6.18 9.96
CA TRP A 73 -4.95 -7.04 11.12
C TRP A 73 -5.45 -8.47 10.95
N TRP A 74 -6.60 -8.67 10.30
CA TRP A 74 -7.01 -10.01 9.89
C TRP A 74 -6.03 -10.61 8.89
N SER A 75 -5.67 -9.86 7.85
CA SER A 75 -4.71 -10.32 6.83
C SER A 75 -3.34 -10.63 7.45
N LEU A 76 -2.88 -9.84 8.43
CA LEU A 76 -1.68 -10.15 9.21
C LEU A 76 -1.82 -11.48 9.97
N GLY A 77 -2.98 -11.74 10.55
CA GLY A 77 -3.27 -13.02 11.22
C GLY A 77 -3.23 -14.20 10.26
N ALA A 78 -3.82 -14.06 9.05
CA ALA A 78 -3.78 -15.09 8.02
C ALA A 78 -2.36 -15.34 7.51
N LEU A 79 -1.59 -14.27 7.28
CA LEU A 79 -0.19 -14.34 6.90
C LEU A 79 0.68 -15.00 7.98
N MET A 80 0.51 -14.62 9.25
CA MET A 80 1.23 -15.24 10.36
C MET A 80 0.93 -16.73 10.46
N TYR A 81 -0.35 -17.12 10.29
CA TYR A 81 -0.74 -18.52 10.28
C TYR A 81 -0.05 -19.28 9.15
N ASP A 82 -0.06 -18.72 7.94
CA ASP A 82 0.60 -19.31 6.76
C ASP A 82 2.10 -19.48 6.99
N MET A 83 2.80 -18.47 7.47
CA MET A 83 4.23 -18.56 7.80
C MET A 83 4.55 -19.62 8.86
N LEU A 84 3.64 -19.88 9.79
CA LEU A 84 3.85 -20.85 10.87
C LEU A 84 3.46 -22.29 10.51
N THR A 85 2.60 -22.47 9.48
CA THR A 85 1.98 -23.77 9.16
C THR A 85 2.19 -24.23 7.73
N GLY A 86 2.60 -23.31 6.82
CA GLY A 86 2.82 -23.57 5.40
C GLY A 86 1.56 -23.43 4.53
N ALA A 87 0.43 -22.98 5.10
CA ALA A 87 -0.80 -22.71 4.35
C ALA A 87 -1.70 -21.70 5.07
N PRO A 88 -2.55 -20.93 4.36
CA PRO A 88 -3.52 -20.03 4.97
C PRO A 88 -4.52 -20.77 5.87
N PRO A 89 -5.08 -20.11 6.92
CA PRO A 89 -5.94 -20.75 7.92
C PRO A 89 -7.26 -21.29 7.38
N PHE A 90 -7.72 -20.73 6.26
CA PHE A 90 -8.99 -21.06 5.64
C PHE A 90 -8.81 -21.25 4.13
N THR A 91 -8.53 -22.47 3.70
CA THR A 91 -8.40 -22.83 2.29
C THR A 91 -9.40 -23.91 1.93
N GLY A 92 -10.15 -23.72 0.85
CA GLY A 92 -11.09 -24.66 0.30
C GLY A 92 -10.67 -25.13 -1.10
N GLU A 93 -11.36 -26.15 -1.63
CA GLU A 93 -11.12 -26.68 -2.97
C GLU A 93 -11.45 -25.68 -4.10
N ASN A 94 -12.26 -24.69 -3.77
CA ASN A 94 -12.64 -23.61 -4.70
C ASN A 94 -12.95 -22.33 -3.92
N ARG A 95 -13.07 -21.23 -4.66
CA ARG A 95 -13.35 -19.89 -4.13
C ARG A 95 -14.54 -19.86 -3.16
N LYS A 96 -15.66 -20.49 -3.51
CA LYS A 96 -16.87 -20.53 -2.69
C LYS A 96 -16.63 -21.23 -1.35
N LYS A 97 -15.97 -22.40 -1.37
CA LYS A 97 -15.63 -23.14 -0.15
C LYS A 97 -14.63 -22.39 0.74
N THR A 98 -13.68 -21.68 0.15
CA THR A 98 -12.76 -20.81 0.90
C THR A 98 -13.53 -19.69 1.62
N ILE A 99 -14.41 -18.99 0.92
CA ILE A 99 -15.27 -17.96 1.49
C ILE A 99 -16.13 -18.53 2.63
N ASP A 100 -16.79 -19.67 2.41
CA ASP A 100 -17.60 -20.32 3.45
C ASP A 100 -16.77 -20.65 4.70
N LYS A 101 -15.54 -21.14 4.53
CA LYS A 101 -14.63 -21.42 5.64
C LYS A 101 -14.24 -20.15 6.39
N ILE A 102 -13.89 -19.07 5.71
CA ILE A 102 -13.57 -17.78 6.34
C ILE A 102 -14.74 -17.28 7.17
N LEU A 103 -15.95 -17.36 6.64
CA LEU A 103 -17.14 -16.83 7.29
C LEU A 103 -17.65 -17.70 8.46
N LYS A 104 -17.52 -19.01 8.38
CA LYS A 104 -18.26 -19.95 9.26
C LYS A 104 -17.38 -20.92 10.04
N CYS A 105 -16.23 -21.36 9.49
CA CYS A 105 -15.48 -22.47 10.10
C CYS A 105 -14.66 -22.03 11.32
N LYS A 106 -14.51 -22.92 12.27
CA LYS A 106 -13.65 -22.72 13.44
C LYS A 106 -12.18 -22.68 13.01
N LEU A 107 -11.41 -21.75 13.60
CA LEU A 107 -9.96 -21.71 13.41
C LEU A 107 -9.32 -22.95 14.04
N ASN A 108 -8.62 -23.72 13.21
CA ASN A 108 -7.81 -24.85 13.67
C ASN A 108 -6.39 -24.35 13.97
N LEU A 109 -5.89 -24.64 15.16
CA LEU A 109 -4.54 -24.24 15.58
C LEU A 109 -3.72 -25.50 15.88
N PRO A 110 -2.68 -25.80 15.07
CA PRO A 110 -1.82 -26.96 15.30
C PRO A 110 -1.22 -27.00 16.70
N PRO A 111 -1.05 -28.18 17.29
CA PRO A 111 -0.60 -28.33 18.69
C PRO A 111 0.83 -27.86 18.92
N TYR A 112 1.68 -27.84 17.89
CA TYR A 112 3.07 -27.42 17.98
C TYR A 112 3.26 -25.89 18.10
N LEU A 113 2.22 -25.09 17.89
CA LEU A 113 2.30 -23.64 18.08
C LEU A 113 2.44 -23.27 19.56
N THR A 114 3.29 -22.28 19.85
CA THR A 114 3.43 -21.74 21.21
C THR A 114 2.12 -21.12 21.70
N GLN A 115 1.97 -20.99 23.00
CA GLN A 115 0.76 -20.41 23.59
C GLN A 115 0.56 -18.97 23.13
N GLU A 116 1.64 -18.19 23.07
CA GLU A 116 1.61 -16.80 22.62
C GLU A 116 1.22 -16.68 21.14
N ALA A 117 1.76 -17.55 20.27
CA ALA A 117 1.37 -17.60 18.86
C ALA A 117 -0.11 -17.94 18.68
N ARG A 118 -0.60 -18.95 19.42
CA ARG A 118 -2.02 -19.35 19.40
C ARG A 118 -2.93 -18.22 19.88
N ASP A 119 -2.54 -17.49 20.91
CA ASP A 119 -3.32 -16.38 21.46
C ASP A 119 -3.35 -15.19 20.47
N LEU A 120 -2.20 -14.83 19.90
CA LEU A 120 -2.12 -13.76 18.88
C LEU A 120 -2.98 -14.09 17.67
N LEU A 121 -2.88 -15.30 17.12
CA LEU A 121 -3.70 -15.75 15.99
C LEU A 121 -5.20 -15.70 16.30
N LYS A 122 -5.62 -16.14 17.49
CA LYS A 122 -7.02 -16.06 17.93
C LYS A 122 -7.52 -14.62 18.02
N LYS A 123 -6.66 -13.69 18.45
CA LYS A 123 -7.01 -12.27 18.59
C LYS A 123 -7.05 -11.53 17.26
N LEU A 124 -6.13 -11.83 16.32
CA LEU A 124 -6.11 -11.24 14.98
C LEU A 124 -7.22 -11.82 14.08
N LEU A 125 -7.49 -13.13 14.15
CA LEU A 125 -8.47 -13.82 13.32
C LEU A 125 -9.88 -13.85 13.96
N LYS A 126 -10.25 -12.78 14.67
CA LYS A 126 -11.63 -12.58 15.14
C LYS A 126 -12.50 -12.07 13.99
N ARG A 127 -13.63 -12.75 13.73
CA ARG A 127 -14.57 -12.37 12.66
C ARG A 127 -15.23 -11.03 12.92
N ASN A 128 -15.62 -10.77 14.17
CA ASN A 128 -16.08 -9.43 14.56
C ASN A 128 -14.89 -8.46 14.52
N ALA A 129 -14.88 -7.55 13.55
CA ALA A 129 -13.82 -6.58 13.35
C ALA A 129 -13.57 -5.70 14.59
N ALA A 130 -14.62 -5.25 15.26
CA ALA A 130 -14.51 -4.41 16.45
C ALA A 130 -13.83 -5.10 17.66
N SER A 131 -13.87 -6.44 17.71
CA SER A 131 -13.22 -7.23 18.76
C SER A 131 -11.83 -7.73 18.38
N ARG A 132 -11.37 -7.41 17.18
CA ARG A 132 -10.07 -7.84 16.64
C ARG A 132 -8.95 -7.01 17.27
N LEU A 133 -7.83 -7.65 17.60
CA LEU A 133 -6.65 -6.95 18.09
C LEU A 133 -6.17 -5.94 17.07
N GLY A 134 -5.90 -4.71 17.48
CA GLY A 134 -5.56 -3.59 16.63
C GLY A 134 -6.76 -2.83 16.05
N ALA A 135 -8.01 -3.25 16.32
CA ALA A 135 -9.20 -2.52 15.88
C ALA A 135 -9.49 -1.28 16.74
N GLY A 136 -8.98 -1.24 17.97
CA GLY A 136 -9.12 -0.12 18.90
C GLY A 136 -8.26 1.07 18.53
N PRO A 137 -8.35 2.17 19.28
CA PRO A 137 -7.62 3.41 19.01
C PRO A 137 -6.09 3.25 19.10
N GLY A 138 -5.61 2.22 19.81
CA GLY A 138 -4.18 1.91 19.91
C GLY A 138 -3.57 1.26 18.67
N ASP A 139 -4.43 0.76 17.74
CA ASP A 139 -4.04 0.20 16.43
C ASP A 139 -2.80 -0.70 16.50
N ALA A 140 -1.74 -0.35 15.78
CA ALA A 140 -0.48 -1.11 15.77
C ALA A 140 0.15 -1.25 17.16
N GLY A 141 -0.03 -0.28 18.05
CA GLY A 141 0.48 -0.33 19.42
C GLY A 141 -0.12 -1.48 20.23
N GLU A 142 -1.42 -1.76 20.05
CA GLU A 142 -2.07 -2.93 20.70
C GLU A 142 -1.46 -4.26 20.23
N VAL A 143 -1.17 -4.36 18.93
CA VAL A 143 -0.55 -5.56 18.35
C VAL A 143 0.89 -5.71 18.84
N GLN A 144 1.66 -4.62 18.85
CA GLN A 144 3.06 -4.60 19.31
C GLN A 144 3.22 -4.96 20.78
N ALA A 145 2.24 -4.58 21.62
CA ALA A 145 2.23 -4.88 23.05
C ALA A 145 1.89 -6.37 23.38
N HIS A 146 1.50 -7.17 22.37
CA HIS A 146 1.14 -8.56 22.63
C HIS A 146 2.35 -9.39 23.11
N PRO A 147 2.18 -10.30 24.09
CA PRO A 147 3.26 -11.11 24.67
C PRO A 147 4.10 -11.90 23.65
N PHE A 148 3.56 -12.23 22.50
CA PHE A 148 4.31 -12.84 21.39
C PHE A 148 5.54 -12.02 20.99
N PHE A 149 5.46 -10.70 21.12
CA PHE A 149 6.51 -9.76 20.73
C PHE A 149 7.34 -9.25 21.93
N ARG A 150 7.26 -9.86 23.11
CA ARG A 150 7.93 -9.39 24.34
C ARG A 150 9.45 -9.22 24.21
N HIS A 151 10.08 -9.91 23.25
CA HIS A 151 11.53 -9.84 23.03
C HIS A 151 11.93 -8.84 21.94
N ILE A 152 10.97 -8.14 21.34
CA ILE A 152 11.20 -7.18 20.26
C ILE A 152 11.35 -5.78 20.84
N ASN A 153 12.51 -5.18 20.61
CA ASN A 153 12.71 -3.75 20.80
C ASN A 153 12.29 -3.03 19.52
N TRP A 154 11.12 -2.41 19.53
CA TRP A 154 10.53 -1.79 18.35
C TRP A 154 11.31 -0.57 17.86
N GLU A 155 11.97 0.17 18.76
CA GLU A 155 12.80 1.33 18.42
C GLU A 155 14.06 0.90 17.70
N GLU A 156 14.74 -0.12 18.21
CA GLU A 156 15.92 -0.69 17.56
C GLU A 156 15.60 -1.33 16.22
N LEU A 157 14.44 -2.01 16.13
CA LEU A 157 13.96 -2.60 14.87
C LEU A 157 13.69 -1.50 13.83
N LEU A 158 13.04 -0.40 14.23
CA LEU A 158 12.79 0.75 13.36
C LEU A 158 14.08 1.43 12.91
N ALA A 159 15.03 1.57 13.83
CA ALA A 159 16.35 2.14 13.57
C ALA A 159 17.27 1.20 12.77
N ARG A 160 16.78 -0.01 12.39
CA ARG A 160 17.56 -1.04 11.69
C ARG A 160 18.83 -1.50 12.43
N LYS A 161 18.81 -1.44 13.76
CA LYS A 161 19.91 -1.93 14.60
C LYS A 161 19.85 -3.43 14.86
N VAL A 162 18.67 -4.04 14.63
CA VAL A 162 18.47 -5.48 14.72
C VAL A 162 18.83 -6.10 13.37
N GLU A 163 19.77 -7.04 13.39
CA GLU A 163 20.17 -7.73 12.18
C GLU A 163 19.08 -8.69 11.72
N PRO A 164 18.67 -8.66 10.44
CA PRO A 164 17.70 -9.62 9.91
C PRO A 164 18.22 -11.06 10.04
N PRO A 165 17.35 -12.00 10.45
CA PRO A 165 17.77 -13.41 10.63
C PRO A 165 18.01 -14.13 9.31
N PHE A 166 17.58 -13.56 8.20
CA PHE A 166 17.76 -14.08 6.86
C PHE A 166 18.17 -12.96 5.91
N LYS A 167 19.21 -13.20 5.12
CA LYS A 167 19.66 -12.31 4.04
C LYS A 167 19.62 -13.09 2.74
N PRO A 168 19.00 -12.55 1.67
CA PRO A 168 19.08 -13.18 0.35
C PRO A 168 20.52 -13.27 -0.12
N LEU A 169 20.91 -14.42 -0.66
CA LEU A 169 22.20 -14.58 -1.32
C LEU A 169 22.05 -14.04 -2.74
N LEU A 170 22.72 -12.93 -3.03
CA LEU A 170 22.72 -12.29 -4.33
C LEU A 170 24.17 -12.27 -4.86
N GLN A 171 24.35 -12.56 -6.14
CA GLN A 171 25.65 -12.54 -6.82
C GLN A 171 26.00 -11.13 -7.33
N SER A 172 24.99 -10.32 -7.64
CA SER A 172 25.13 -8.94 -8.11
C SER A 172 23.87 -8.14 -7.76
N GLU A 173 23.88 -6.83 -8.01
CA GLU A 173 22.70 -5.96 -7.84
C GLU A 173 21.59 -6.31 -8.85
N GLU A 174 21.94 -6.92 -9.98
CA GLU A 174 21.01 -7.33 -11.04
C GLU A 174 20.57 -8.79 -10.91
N ASP A 175 20.97 -9.48 -9.82
CA ASP A 175 20.66 -10.90 -9.63
C ASP A 175 19.16 -11.12 -9.43
N VAL A 176 18.56 -11.87 -10.35
CA VAL A 176 17.13 -12.25 -10.34
C VAL A 176 16.90 -13.72 -9.94
N SER A 177 17.93 -14.41 -9.43
CA SER A 177 17.87 -15.84 -9.07
C SER A 177 16.84 -16.19 -7.99
N GLN A 178 16.44 -15.19 -7.18
CA GLN A 178 15.42 -15.33 -6.14
C GLN A 178 13.97 -15.26 -6.67
N PHE A 179 13.79 -15.06 -7.98
CA PHE A 179 12.48 -15.00 -8.63
C PHE A 179 12.27 -16.22 -9.53
N ASP A 180 10.99 -16.63 -9.69
CA ASP A 180 10.64 -17.75 -10.55
C ASP A 180 11.10 -17.51 -12.00
N SER A 181 11.86 -18.47 -12.54
CA SER A 181 12.43 -18.39 -13.89
C SER A 181 11.39 -18.25 -15.01
N LYS A 182 10.13 -18.62 -14.75
CA LYS A 182 9.04 -18.39 -15.73
C LYS A 182 8.81 -16.89 -16.01
N PHE A 183 9.14 -16.00 -15.05
CA PHE A 183 9.06 -14.56 -15.23
C PHE A 183 10.39 -13.99 -15.74
N THR A 184 11.52 -14.43 -15.18
CA THR A 184 12.82 -13.85 -15.47
C THR A 184 13.38 -14.24 -16.84
N ARG A 185 12.86 -15.31 -17.46
CA ARG A 185 13.26 -15.78 -18.81
C ARG A 185 12.35 -15.25 -19.93
N GLN A 186 11.31 -14.50 -19.61
CA GLN A 186 10.47 -13.91 -20.64
C GLN A 186 11.24 -12.84 -21.40
N THR A 187 11.14 -12.87 -22.73
CA THR A 187 11.69 -11.78 -23.55
C THR A 187 10.93 -10.50 -23.26
N PRO A 188 11.61 -9.39 -22.89
CA PRO A 188 10.94 -8.11 -22.74
C PRO A 188 10.31 -7.68 -24.07
N VAL A 189 9.01 -7.38 -24.04
CA VAL A 189 8.27 -6.85 -25.19
C VAL A 189 7.40 -5.71 -24.69
N ASP A 190 7.29 -4.66 -25.50
CA ASP A 190 6.35 -3.59 -25.21
C ASP A 190 4.92 -4.09 -25.32
N SER A 191 4.02 -3.58 -24.48
CA SER A 191 2.61 -3.84 -24.63
C SER A 191 2.12 -3.28 -25.97
N PRO A 192 1.32 -4.05 -26.74
CA PRO A 192 0.76 -3.49 -27.98
C PRO A 192 -0.12 -2.28 -27.65
N ASP A 193 0.06 -1.20 -28.41
CA ASP A 193 -0.71 0.05 -28.31
C ASP A 193 -1.90 0.10 -29.26
N ASP A 194 -2.44 -1.05 -29.62
CA ASP A 194 -3.52 -1.24 -30.59
C ASP A 194 -4.86 -0.57 -30.21
N SER A 195 -4.97 0.00 -29.01
CA SER A 195 -6.17 0.70 -28.57
C SER A 195 -6.05 2.20 -28.76
N THR A 196 -6.68 2.75 -29.79
CA THR A 196 -6.95 4.18 -29.86
C THR A 196 -7.85 4.57 -28.68
N LEU A 197 -7.30 5.36 -27.76
CA LEU A 197 -8.08 5.94 -26.67
C LEU A 197 -9.17 6.84 -27.26
N SER A 198 -10.39 6.73 -26.76
CA SER A 198 -11.45 7.67 -27.10
C SER A 198 -11.06 9.09 -26.67
N GLU A 199 -11.58 10.11 -27.35
CA GLU A 199 -11.29 11.51 -27.03
C GLU A 199 -11.59 11.85 -25.56
N SER A 200 -12.67 11.28 -24.99
CA SER A 200 -13.04 11.43 -23.58
C SER A 200 -12.06 10.74 -22.62
N ALA A 201 -11.48 9.60 -23.01
CA ALA A 201 -10.46 8.93 -22.21
C ALA A 201 -9.13 9.70 -22.26
N ASN A 202 -8.79 10.30 -23.39
CA ASN A 202 -7.61 11.16 -23.53
C ASN A 202 -7.68 12.43 -22.66
N GLN A 203 -8.88 12.96 -22.43
CA GLN A 203 -9.05 14.15 -21.57
C GLN A 203 -8.63 13.91 -20.11
N VAL A 204 -8.69 12.67 -19.62
CA VAL A 204 -8.23 12.32 -18.27
C VAL A 204 -6.71 12.52 -18.12
N PHE A 205 -5.96 12.46 -19.22
CA PHE A 205 -4.51 12.62 -19.26
C PHE A 205 -4.06 14.02 -19.72
N LEU A 206 -4.97 15.00 -19.78
CA LEU A 206 -4.63 16.39 -20.10
C LEU A 206 -3.58 16.91 -19.10
N GLY A 207 -2.47 17.41 -19.66
CA GLY A 207 -1.32 17.89 -18.87
C GLY A 207 -0.28 16.81 -18.53
N PHE A 208 -0.56 15.52 -18.80
CA PHE A 208 0.44 14.47 -18.71
C PHE A 208 1.27 14.44 -20.00
N THR A 209 2.51 14.93 -19.91
CA THR A 209 3.45 14.90 -21.03
C THR A 209 4.78 14.32 -20.56
N TYR A 210 5.19 13.21 -21.15
CA TYR A 210 6.53 12.68 -20.99
C TYR A 210 7.39 13.10 -22.19
N VAL A 211 8.50 13.75 -21.92
CA VAL A 211 9.53 14.04 -22.92
C VAL A 211 10.81 13.34 -22.47
N ALA A 212 11.33 12.44 -23.31
CA ALA A 212 12.56 11.73 -22.99
C ALA A 212 13.71 12.72 -22.71
N PRO A 213 14.54 12.50 -21.67
CA PRO A 213 15.65 13.40 -21.33
C PRO A 213 16.57 13.70 -22.52
N SER A 214 16.85 12.71 -23.37
CA SER A 214 17.66 12.87 -24.59
C SER A 214 17.07 13.88 -25.60
N VAL A 215 15.73 13.97 -25.67
CA VAL A 215 15.05 14.94 -26.51
C VAL A 215 15.16 16.34 -25.91
N LEU A 216 15.03 16.45 -24.58
CA LEU A 216 15.19 17.72 -23.86
C LEU A 216 16.62 18.28 -23.99
N GLU A 217 17.63 17.44 -23.99
CA GLU A 217 19.02 17.85 -24.22
C GLU A 217 19.22 18.38 -25.65
N SER A 218 18.70 17.69 -26.65
CA SER A 218 18.79 18.12 -28.06
C SER A 218 18.03 19.42 -28.33
N VAL A 219 17.00 19.73 -27.53
CA VAL A 219 16.23 20.99 -27.61
C VAL A 219 16.97 22.12 -26.88
N LYS A 220 17.63 21.85 -25.76
CA LYS A 220 18.43 22.86 -25.03
C LYS A 220 19.59 23.39 -25.84
N GLU A 221 20.22 22.56 -26.67
CA GLU A 221 21.30 23.02 -27.60
C GLU A 221 20.80 23.94 -28.71
N LYS A 222 19.51 23.88 -29.05
CA LYS A 222 18.92 24.72 -30.14
C LYS A 222 18.24 25.98 -29.65
N PHE A 223 17.95 26.11 -28.36
CA PHE A 223 17.28 27.28 -27.79
C PHE A 223 18.06 27.83 -26.60
N SER A 224 19.04 28.69 -26.86
CA SER A 224 19.56 29.60 -25.85
C SER A 224 18.53 30.72 -25.63
N PHE A 225 17.65 30.55 -24.67
CA PHE A 225 16.78 31.62 -24.19
C PHE A 225 17.62 32.59 -23.34
N GLU A 226 18.20 33.62 -23.95
CA GLU A 226 18.53 34.82 -23.21
C GLU A 226 17.22 35.54 -22.81
N PRO A 227 16.92 35.67 -21.53
CA PRO A 227 15.75 36.46 -21.14
C PRO A 227 16.00 37.91 -21.47
N LYS A 228 15.38 38.43 -22.51
CA LYS A 228 15.31 39.89 -22.77
C LYS A 228 14.57 40.50 -21.59
N ILE A 229 15.31 41.08 -20.65
CA ILE A 229 14.77 41.91 -19.57
C ILE A 229 14.12 43.13 -20.25
N ARG A 230 12.80 43.11 -20.37
CA ARG A 230 12.05 44.32 -20.75
C ARG A 230 12.10 45.28 -19.55
N SER A 231 12.74 46.44 -19.76
CA SER A 231 12.70 47.54 -18.82
C SER A 231 11.24 47.94 -18.55
N PRO A 232 10.88 48.30 -17.30
CA PRO A 232 9.52 48.68 -16.95
C PRO A 232 9.13 49.95 -17.70
N ARG A 233 8.03 49.91 -18.47
CA ARG A 233 7.41 51.10 -19.05
C ARG A 233 7.01 52.05 -17.95
N ARG A 234 7.55 53.27 -17.92
CA ARG A 234 7.05 54.37 -17.10
C ARG A 234 5.60 54.65 -17.51
N PHE A 235 4.69 54.51 -16.57
CA PHE A 235 3.34 55.04 -16.71
C PHE A 235 3.38 56.56 -16.62
N ILE A 236 3.12 57.25 -17.74
CA ILE A 236 2.84 58.67 -17.76
C ILE A 236 1.38 58.82 -17.32
N GLY A 237 1.17 59.40 -16.14
CA GLY A 237 -0.16 59.63 -15.59
C GLY A 237 -0.90 60.70 -16.39
N SER A 238 -2.11 60.46 -16.81
CA SER A 238 -3.06 61.50 -17.31
C SER A 238 -3.63 62.30 -16.14
N PRO A 239 -3.86 63.62 -16.31
CA PRO A 239 -4.34 64.46 -15.22
C PRO A 239 -5.82 64.18 -14.92
N ARG A 240 -6.12 64.15 -13.60
CA ARG A 240 -7.49 64.09 -13.08
C ARG A 240 -8.20 65.42 -13.26
N THR A 241 -9.32 65.44 -13.91
CA THR A 241 -10.31 66.52 -13.87
C THR A 241 -11.14 66.41 -12.59
N PRO A 242 -11.46 67.51 -11.90
CA PRO A 242 -12.28 67.48 -10.68
C PRO A 242 -13.76 67.38 -11.07
N VAL A 243 -14.47 66.43 -10.44
CA VAL A 243 -15.93 66.36 -10.50
C VAL A 243 -16.53 67.11 -9.32
N SER A 244 -17.34 68.07 -9.67
CA SER A 244 -18.14 68.93 -8.80
C SER A 244 -19.15 68.13 -7.98
N THR A 245 -19.23 68.49 -6.68
CA THR A 245 -20.23 68.16 -5.71
C THR A 245 -21.59 68.83 -6.10
N ALA A 246 -22.64 68.07 -6.19
CA ALA A 246 -24.01 68.61 -6.08
C ALA A 246 -24.82 67.65 -5.20
N MET A 247 -25.35 68.22 -4.12
CA MET A 247 -26.36 67.67 -3.19
C MET A 247 -27.67 67.34 -3.93
N CYS A 248 -28.30 66.23 -3.57
CA CYS A 248 -29.63 66.13 -2.97
C CYS A 248 -29.78 64.72 -2.42
#